data_6234133a2c42f37dee036fc1e3c8748d
#
_entry.id   6234133a2c42f37dee036fc1e3c8748d
#
_cell.length_a   1.000
_cell.length_b   1.000
_cell.length_c   1.000
_cell.angle_alpha   90.00
_cell.angle_beta   90.00
_cell.angle_gamma   90.00
#
_symmetry.space_group_name_H-M   'P 1'
#
loop_
_entity.id
_entity.type
_entity.pdbx_description
1 polymer ?
#
loop_
_entity_poly.entity_id
_entity_poly.type
_entity_poly.pdbx_seq_one_letter_code
_entity_poly.pdbx_strand_id
1 'polypeptide(L)'
;MEFRKVFDTIPEQFDKYRPRYSEKLFAELVSYADIKPGKKVLELGPGTGQATEPILNTGCDYYAIELGGNLADMMKRKYGKFANFDIVNADFIIHDFGDQRFDMIYSAATIQWIPEDIAFQKTFDLLNPGGVLAMLLTKADYKTPNEELYNKIQQVYSAYFKPDIEYKQGSFVYSNAVNYGYVDFEKREYHGKREFTTDE
;
A
#
# COMPACT_ATOMS: atom_id res chain seq x y z
N MET A 1 -11.37 -4.11 18.74
CA MET A 1 -11.10 -4.33 17.29
C MET A 1 -9.64 -3.97 17.04
N GLU A 2 -8.89 -4.79 16.33
CA GLU A 2 -7.53 -4.47 15.96
C GLU A 2 -7.55 -3.34 14.91
N PHE A 3 -6.84 -2.23 15.17
CA PHE A 3 -6.91 -1.03 14.32
C PHE A 3 -6.48 -1.30 12.87
N ARG A 4 -5.50 -2.20 12.67
CA ARG A 4 -5.05 -2.62 11.33
C ARG A 4 -6.15 -3.25 10.45
N LYS A 5 -7.26 -3.72 11.08
CA LYS A 5 -8.41 -4.34 10.40
C LYS A 5 -9.61 -3.40 10.22
N VAL A 6 -9.47 -2.12 10.55
CA VAL A 6 -10.62 -1.19 10.50
C VAL A 6 -11.21 -1.09 9.09
N PHE A 7 -10.38 -1.10 8.05
CA PHE A 7 -10.84 -1.00 6.66
C PHE A 7 -11.51 -2.29 6.15
N ASP A 8 -11.26 -3.43 6.80
CA ASP A 8 -11.90 -4.71 6.48
C ASP A 8 -13.41 -4.70 6.80
N THR A 9 -13.87 -3.76 7.62
CA THR A 9 -15.30 -3.61 7.97
C THR A 9 -16.11 -2.84 6.94
N ILE A 10 -15.45 -2.13 6.01
CA ILE A 10 -16.08 -1.23 5.03
C ILE A 10 -15.44 -1.35 3.63
N PRO A 11 -15.25 -2.56 3.07
CA PRO A 11 -14.47 -2.76 1.85
C PRO A 11 -15.03 -2.02 0.63
N GLU A 12 -16.35 -1.93 0.46
CA GLU A 12 -16.99 -1.24 -0.66
C GLU A 12 -16.75 0.28 -0.60
N GLN A 13 -16.90 0.88 0.58
CA GLN A 13 -16.64 2.31 0.80
C GLN A 13 -15.15 2.60 0.62
N PHE A 14 -14.29 1.71 1.14
CA PHE A 14 -12.86 1.82 0.96
C PHE A 14 -12.48 1.80 -0.53
N ASP A 15 -13.05 0.88 -1.31
CA ASP A 15 -12.80 0.80 -2.75
C ASP A 15 -13.26 2.06 -3.49
N LYS A 16 -14.44 2.57 -3.14
CA LYS A 16 -15.04 3.74 -3.81
C LYS A 16 -14.27 5.03 -3.52
N TYR A 17 -13.87 5.25 -2.28
CA TYR A 17 -13.39 6.56 -1.84
C TYR A 17 -11.87 6.65 -1.70
N ARG A 18 -11.15 5.54 -1.65
CA ARG A 18 -9.69 5.56 -1.54
C ARG A 18 -9.05 6.19 -2.78
N PRO A 19 -8.09 7.13 -2.62
CA PRO A 19 -7.34 7.69 -3.74
C PRO A 19 -6.65 6.62 -4.57
N ARG A 20 -6.61 6.82 -5.89
CA ARG A 20 -5.82 6.01 -6.82
C ARG A 20 -4.46 6.67 -7.04
N TYR A 21 -3.52 5.89 -7.49
CA TYR A 21 -2.16 6.34 -7.81
C TYR A 21 -2.05 6.77 -9.27
N SER A 22 -1.03 7.59 -9.57
CA SER A 22 -0.75 8.06 -10.92
C SER A 22 -0.24 6.91 -11.82
N GLU A 23 -0.70 6.84 -13.07
CA GLU A 23 -0.19 5.89 -14.07
C GLU A 23 1.31 6.07 -14.31
N LYS A 24 1.79 7.32 -14.31
CA LYS A 24 3.21 7.64 -14.44
C LYS A 24 4.05 6.99 -13.35
N LEU A 25 3.55 6.96 -12.09
CA LEU A 25 4.23 6.30 -10.98
C LEU A 25 4.46 4.82 -11.30
N PHE A 26 3.42 4.11 -11.76
CA PHE A 26 3.56 2.69 -12.06
C PHE A 26 4.44 2.42 -13.28
N ALA A 27 4.34 3.24 -14.33
CA ALA A 27 5.21 3.11 -15.49
C ALA A 27 6.70 3.24 -15.11
N GLU A 28 7.02 4.22 -14.26
CA GLU A 28 8.38 4.40 -13.76
C GLU A 28 8.81 3.27 -12.80
N LEU A 29 7.92 2.82 -11.92
CA LEU A 29 8.21 1.71 -11.00
C LEU A 29 8.47 0.40 -11.74
N VAL A 30 7.62 0.06 -12.70
CA VAL A 30 7.77 -1.14 -13.54
C VAL A 30 9.09 -1.10 -14.32
N SER A 31 9.43 0.06 -14.87
CA SER A 31 10.70 0.25 -15.58
C SER A 31 11.91 0.15 -14.65
N TYR A 32 11.85 0.77 -13.47
CA TYR A 32 12.93 0.78 -12.50
C TYR A 32 13.24 -0.63 -11.97
N ALA A 33 12.21 -1.40 -11.65
CA ALA A 33 12.34 -2.75 -11.11
C ALA A 33 12.39 -3.85 -12.20
N ASP A 34 12.40 -3.47 -13.49
CA ASP A 34 12.39 -4.39 -14.65
C ASP A 34 11.28 -5.47 -14.54
N ILE A 35 10.06 -5.07 -14.17
CA ILE A 35 8.95 -5.99 -13.96
C ILE A 35 8.31 -6.38 -15.29
N LYS A 36 8.26 -7.70 -15.54
CA LYS A 36 7.80 -8.32 -16.78
C LYS A 36 7.44 -9.79 -16.51
N PRO A 37 6.91 -10.55 -17.50
CA PRO A 37 6.69 -11.99 -17.35
C PRO A 37 7.94 -12.73 -16.86
N GLY A 38 7.75 -13.63 -15.88
CA GLY A 38 8.83 -14.38 -15.23
C GLY A 38 9.47 -13.68 -14.02
N LYS A 39 9.10 -12.43 -13.74
CA LYS A 39 9.45 -11.75 -12.49
C LYS A 39 8.38 -12.03 -11.41
N LYS A 40 8.79 -12.14 -10.15
CA LYS A 40 7.92 -12.37 -9.01
C LYS A 40 7.73 -11.09 -8.20
N VAL A 41 6.49 -10.72 -7.94
CA VAL A 41 6.13 -9.51 -7.21
C VAL A 41 5.26 -9.83 -6.02
N LEU A 42 5.56 -9.22 -4.86
CA LEU A 42 4.74 -9.28 -3.66
C LEU A 42 4.13 -7.91 -3.36
N GLU A 43 2.81 -7.85 -3.22
CA GLU A 43 2.10 -6.68 -2.67
C GLU A 43 1.74 -6.89 -1.21
N LEU A 44 2.16 -5.95 -0.34
CA LEU A 44 1.79 -5.94 1.08
C LEU A 44 0.52 -5.13 1.30
N GLY A 45 -0.55 -5.79 1.73
CA GLY A 45 -1.82 -5.16 2.05
C GLY A 45 -2.47 -4.44 0.87
N PRO A 46 -2.85 -5.17 -0.19
CA PRO A 46 -3.46 -4.58 -1.39
C PRO A 46 -4.76 -3.84 -1.11
N GLY A 47 -5.40 -4.07 0.03
CA GLY A 47 -6.72 -3.55 0.34
C GLY A 47 -7.75 -4.03 -0.67
N THR A 48 -8.28 -3.10 -1.45
CA THR A 48 -9.22 -3.43 -2.55
C THR A 48 -8.59 -3.31 -3.94
N GLY A 49 -7.25 -3.27 -4.02
CA GLY A 49 -6.52 -3.32 -5.28
C GLY A 49 -6.23 -1.97 -5.94
N GLN A 50 -6.04 -0.91 -5.16
CA GLN A 50 -5.76 0.43 -5.67
C GLN A 50 -4.46 0.53 -6.48
N ALA A 51 -3.48 -0.33 -6.17
CA ALA A 51 -2.16 -0.35 -6.80
C ALA A 51 -1.88 -1.66 -7.57
N THR A 52 -2.81 -2.61 -7.55
CA THR A 52 -2.62 -3.98 -8.05
C THR A 52 -2.59 -4.06 -9.57
N GLU A 53 -3.60 -3.49 -10.23
CA GLU A 53 -3.86 -3.74 -11.65
C GLU A 53 -2.69 -3.33 -12.58
N PRO A 54 -2.02 -2.18 -12.38
CA PRO A 54 -0.90 -1.80 -13.24
C PRO A 54 0.29 -2.76 -13.17
N ILE A 55 0.53 -3.36 -12.00
CA ILE A 55 1.61 -4.33 -11.82
C ILE A 55 1.20 -5.70 -12.35
N LEU A 56 -0.03 -6.16 -12.04
CA LEU A 56 -0.57 -7.44 -12.52
C LEU A 56 -0.58 -7.52 -14.06
N ASN A 57 -0.90 -6.41 -14.73
CA ASN A 57 -0.97 -6.32 -16.19
C ASN A 57 0.40 -6.43 -16.88
N THR A 58 1.51 -6.36 -16.15
CA THR A 58 2.85 -6.64 -16.71
C THR A 58 3.05 -8.12 -17.06
N GLY A 59 2.17 -9.01 -16.57
CA GLY A 59 2.30 -10.45 -16.72
C GLY A 59 3.30 -11.09 -15.75
N CYS A 60 3.76 -10.38 -14.73
CA CYS A 60 4.60 -10.94 -13.67
C CYS A 60 3.84 -11.98 -12.84
N ASP A 61 4.54 -12.86 -12.15
CA ASP A 61 3.98 -13.76 -11.14
C ASP A 61 3.62 -12.90 -9.91
N TYR A 62 2.35 -12.58 -9.77
CA TYR A 62 1.85 -11.66 -8.77
C TYR A 62 1.34 -12.41 -7.54
N TYR A 63 1.88 -12.05 -6.39
CA TYR A 63 1.45 -12.57 -5.10
C TYR A 63 1.07 -11.41 -4.17
N ALA A 64 -0.01 -11.56 -3.42
CA ALA A 64 -0.43 -10.57 -2.44
C ALA A 64 -0.65 -11.20 -1.08
N ILE A 65 -0.42 -10.43 -0.02
CA ILE A 65 -0.76 -10.79 1.35
C ILE A 65 -1.63 -9.71 1.98
N GLU A 66 -2.84 -10.10 2.43
CA GLU A 66 -3.84 -9.18 2.96
C GLU A 66 -4.34 -9.67 4.32
N LEU A 67 -4.30 -8.78 5.33
CA LEU A 67 -4.72 -9.08 6.70
C LEU A 67 -6.24 -9.20 6.84
N GLY A 68 -6.99 -8.38 6.11
CA GLY A 68 -8.45 -8.31 6.14
C GLY A 68 -9.07 -9.40 5.26
N GLY A 69 -9.95 -10.23 5.85
CA GLY A 69 -10.62 -11.31 5.13
C GLY A 69 -11.56 -10.81 4.04
N ASN A 70 -12.36 -9.77 4.33
CA ASN A 70 -13.29 -9.18 3.38
C ASN A 70 -12.56 -8.48 2.21
N LEU A 71 -11.43 -7.83 2.52
CA LEU A 71 -10.56 -7.21 1.51
C LEU A 71 -9.92 -8.27 0.61
N ALA A 72 -9.38 -9.35 1.19
CA ALA A 72 -8.80 -10.46 0.44
C ALA A 72 -9.84 -11.14 -0.48
N ASP A 73 -11.08 -11.33 0.01
CA ASP A 73 -12.17 -11.88 -0.81
C ASP A 73 -12.59 -10.94 -1.94
N MET A 74 -12.56 -9.62 -1.70
CA MET A 74 -12.79 -8.65 -2.78
C MET A 74 -11.70 -8.73 -3.84
N MET A 75 -10.44 -8.85 -3.44
CA MET A 75 -9.31 -9.04 -4.37
C MET A 75 -9.48 -10.30 -5.21
N LYS A 76 -9.85 -11.43 -4.60
CA LYS A 76 -10.15 -12.68 -5.32
C LYS A 76 -11.28 -12.51 -6.33
N ARG A 77 -12.35 -11.79 -5.98
CA ARG A 77 -13.44 -11.49 -6.91
C ARG A 77 -13.00 -10.65 -8.11
N LYS A 78 -12.15 -9.64 -7.87
CA LYS A 78 -11.67 -8.72 -8.92
C LYS A 78 -10.64 -9.38 -9.85
N TYR A 79 -9.67 -10.06 -9.27
CA TYR A 79 -8.45 -10.48 -9.96
C TYR A 79 -8.26 -11.99 -10.07
N GLY A 80 -9.06 -12.81 -9.39
CA GLY A 80 -8.91 -14.27 -9.40
C GLY A 80 -9.07 -14.97 -10.76
N LYS A 81 -9.53 -14.24 -11.80
CA LYS A 81 -9.56 -14.73 -13.19
C LYS A 81 -8.19 -14.65 -13.90
N PHE A 82 -7.25 -13.88 -13.37
CA PHE A 82 -5.91 -13.77 -13.93
C PHE A 82 -5.07 -14.96 -13.47
N ALA A 83 -4.49 -15.69 -14.42
CA ALA A 83 -3.71 -16.90 -14.13
C ALA A 83 -2.41 -16.62 -13.34
N ASN A 84 -1.92 -15.39 -13.40
CA ASN A 84 -0.72 -14.91 -12.72
C ASN A 84 -1.00 -14.21 -11.39
N PHE A 85 -2.25 -14.27 -10.88
CA PHE A 85 -2.65 -13.64 -9.62
C PHE A 85 -2.82 -14.68 -8.51
N ASP A 86 -2.20 -14.46 -7.38
CA ASP A 86 -2.43 -15.22 -6.15
C ASP A 86 -2.51 -14.27 -4.94
N ILE A 87 -3.31 -14.65 -3.94
CA ILE A 87 -3.46 -13.88 -2.70
C ILE A 87 -3.71 -14.78 -1.51
N VAL A 88 -2.97 -14.53 -0.42
CA VAL A 88 -3.20 -15.15 0.88
C VAL A 88 -3.84 -14.16 1.86
N ASN A 89 -4.86 -14.61 2.60
CA ASN A 89 -5.38 -13.86 3.74
C ASN A 89 -4.59 -14.25 4.99
N ALA A 90 -3.60 -13.44 5.34
CA ALA A 90 -2.72 -13.68 6.48
C ALA A 90 -2.10 -12.37 7.01
N ASP A 91 -1.55 -12.42 8.22
CA ASP A 91 -0.74 -11.33 8.76
C ASP A 91 0.71 -11.47 8.26
N PHE A 92 1.20 -10.47 7.53
CA PHE A 92 2.57 -10.42 7.04
C PHE A 92 3.61 -10.62 8.16
N ILE A 93 3.33 -10.13 9.37
CA ILE A 93 4.25 -10.20 10.50
C ILE A 93 4.65 -11.65 10.81
N ILE A 94 3.66 -12.55 10.80
CA ILE A 94 3.83 -13.96 11.24
C ILE A 94 3.78 -14.98 10.10
N HIS A 95 3.37 -14.55 8.88
CA HIS A 95 3.27 -15.47 7.74
C HIS A 95 4.63 -16.00 7.33
N ASP A 96 4.73 -17.32 7.15
CA ASP A 96 5.92 -17.98 6.63
C ASP A 96 5.81 -18.11 5.10
N PHE A 97 6.75 -17.48 4.40
CA PHE A 97 6.86 -17.55 2.94
C PHE A 97 7.71 -18.74 2.47
N GLY A 98 8.29 -19.52 3.37
CA GLY A 98 9.21 -20.60 3.03
C GLY A 98 10.40 -20.09 2.21
N ASP A 99 10.70 -20.79 1.10
CA ASP A 99 11.80 -20.43 0.19
C ASP A 99 11.42 -19.40 -0.88
N GLN A 100 10.23 -18.81 -0.80
CA GLN A 100 9.82 -17.80 -1.78
C GLN A 100 10.73 -16.57 -1.73
N ARG A 101 11.07 -16.05 -2.91
CA ARG A 101 11.80 -14.79 -3.08
C ARG A 101 11.14 -13.99 -4.20
N PHE A 102 11.28 -12.67 -4.11
CA PHE A 102 10.62 -11.73 -4.99
C PHE A 102 11.62 -10.78 -5.64
N ASP A 103 11.36 -10.39 -6.88
CA ASP A 103 12.14 -9.37 -7.59
C ASP A 103 11.72 -7.97 -7.19
N MET A 104 10.45 -7.80 -6.80
CA MET A 104 9.93 -6.57 -6.21
C MET A 104 8.96 -6.89 -5.08
N ILE A 105 9.10 -6.16 -3.99
CA ILE A 105 8.07 -6.09 -2.93
C ILE A 105 7.57 -4.65 -2.91
N TYR A 106 6.26 -4.45 -2.94
CA TYR A 106 5.73 -3.10 -2.83
C TYR A 106 4.56 -3.02 -1.86
N SER A 107 4.36 -1.83 -1.34
CA SER A 107 3.29 -1.54 -0.39
C SER A 107 2.69 -0.18 -0.68
N ALA A 108 1.38 -0.14 -0.85
CA ALA A 108 0.61 1.07 -1.11
C ALA A 108 -0.14 1.49 0.16
N ALA A 109 0.48 2.37 0.96
CA ALA A 109 -0.03 2.89 2.24
C ALA A 109 -0.32 1.80 3.30
N THR A 110 0.48 0.73 3.33
CA THR A 110 0.32 -0.37 4.30
C THR A 110 1.56 -0.59 5.18
N ILE A 111 2.78 -0.51 4.63
CA ILE A 111 4.00 -0.90 5.36
C ILE A 111 4.18 -0.18 6.69
N GLN A 112 3.73 1.06 6.81
CA GLN A 112 3.82 1.86 8.05
C GLN A 112 2.93 1.33 9.20
N TRP A 113 2.09 0.34 8.95
CA TRP A 113 1.28 -0.35 9.95
C TRP A 113 1.98 -1.58 10.56
N ILE A 114 3.13 -1.95 10.00
CA ILE A 114 3.98 -3.04 10.44
C ILE A 114 5.11 -2.44 11.28
N PRO A 115 5.51 -3.04 12.41
CA PRO A 115 6.70 -2.60 13.14
C PRO A 115 7.89 -2.46 12.20
N GLU A 116 8.60 -1.34 12.28
CA GLU A 116 9.61 -0.92 11.30
C GLU A 116 10.72 -1.96 11.11
N ASP A 117 11.18 -2.53 12.22
CA ASP A 117 12.21 -3.59 12.23
C ASP A 117 11.74 -4.85 11.50
N ILE A 118 10.50 -5.29 11.73
CA ILE A 118 9.92 -6.45 11.04
C ILE A 118 9.69 -6.11 9.56
N ALA A 119 9.16 -4.92 9.28
CA ALA A 119 8.84 -4.50 7.92
C ALA A 119 10.09 -4.53 7.02
N PHE A 120 11.16 -3.88 7.45
CA PHE A 120 12.37 -3.78 6.64
C PHE A 120 13.18 -5.07 6.63
N GLN A 121 13.38 -5.71 7.80
CA GLN A 121 14.17 -6.94 7.84
C GLN A 121 13.49 -8.05 7.02
N LYS A 122 12.20 -8.29 7.22
CA LYS A 122 11.50 -9.37 6.53
C LYS A 122 11.38 -9.12 5.03
N THR A 123 11.14 -7.89 4.59
CA THR A 123 11.11 -7.58 3.17
C THR A 123 12.50 -7.71 2.55
N PHE A 124 13.57 -7.34 3.25
CA PHE A 124 14.93 -7.53 2.79
C PHE A 124 15.27 -9.02 2.58
N ASP A 125 14.93 -9.87 3.54
CA ASP A 125 15.17 -11.30 3.49
C ASP A 125 14.36 -12.01 2.39
N LEU A 126 13.21 -11.45 2.01
CA LEU A 126 12.34 -11.98 0.95
C LEU A 126 12.71 -11.51 -0.44
N LEU A 127 13.57 -10.50 -0.58
CA LEU A 127 14.01 -10.02 -1.90
C LEU A 127 15.12 -10.89 -2.49
N ASN A 128 15.07 -11.07 -3.81
CA ASN A 128 16.20 -11.56 -4.58
C ASN A 128 17.35 -10.53 -4.53
N PRO A 129 18.62 -10.93 -4.67
CA PRO A 129 19.71 -9.98 -4.87
C PRO A 129 19.41 -9.00 -6.02
N GLY A 130 19.51 -7.70 -5.74
CA GLY A 130 19.12 -6.63 -6.68
C GLY A 130 17.61 -6.39 -6.79
N GLY A 131 16.80 -7.03 -5.95
CA GLY A 131 15.36 -6.79 -5.86
C GLY A 131 15.03 -5.42 -5.28
N VAL A 132 13.81 -4.95 -5.53
CA VAL A 132 13.34 -3.59 -5.19
C VAL A 132 12.27 -3.63 -4.11
N LEU A 133 12.41 -2.81 -3.06
CA LEU A 133 11.33 -2.47 -2.14
C LEU A 133 10.74 -1.11 -2.55
N ALA A 134 9.47 -1.07 -2.94
CA ALA A 134 8.77 0.15 -3.29
C ALA A 134 7.67 0.50 -2.26
N MET A 135 7.75 1.69 -1.69
CA MET A 135 6.82 2.17 -0.67
C MET A 135 6.03 3.36 -1.21
N LEU A 136 4.76 3.15 -1.49
CA LEU A 136 3.86 4.13 -2.08
C LEU A 136 3.01 4.77 -0.97
N LEU A 137 2.91 6.10 -0.99
CA LEU A 137 2.11 6.84 -0.03
C LEU A 137 1.34 7.96 -0.74
N THR A 138 0.06 8.07 -0.48
CA THR A 138 -0.73 9.23 -0.87
C THR A 138 -0.74 10.24 0.27
N LYS A 139 -0.26 11.45 -0.01
CA LYS A 139 -0.35 12.59 0.90
C LYS A 139 -1.25 13.64 0.28
N ALA A 140 -2.38 13.90 0.91
CA ALA A 140 -3.26 14.96 0.44
C ALA A 140 -2.80 16.31 0.97
N ASP A 141 -2.82 17.30 0.08
CA ASP A 141 -2.64 18.70 0.46
C ASP A 141 -4.02 19.37 0.47
N TYR A 142 -4.62 19.43 1.63
CA TYR A 142 -5.94 20.06 1.81
C TYR A 142 -5.85 21.56 2.10
N LYS A 143 -4.70 22.04 2.54
CA LYS A 143 -4.54 23.42 3.00
C LYS A 143 -4.25 24.38 1.86
N THR A 144 -3.30 24.03 1.01
CA THR A 144 -2.82 24.93 -0.06
C THR A 144 -3.90 25.32 -1.07
N PRO A 145 -4.80 24.42 -1.51
CA PRO A 145 -5.85 24.78 -2.46
C PRO A 145 -6.93 25.69 -1.88
N ASN A 146 -7.29 25.52 -0.59
CA ASN A 146 -8.32 26.31 0.07
C ASN A 146 -8.16 26.30 1.60
N GLU A 147 -7.40 27.25 2.13
CA GLU A 147 -7.11 27.33 3.56
C GLU A 147 -8.37 27.62 4.41
N GLU A 148 -9.31 28.39 3.90
CA GLU A 148 -10.56 28.69 4.62
C GLU A 148 -11.40 27.41 4.81
N LEU A 149 -11.59 26.63 3.75
CA LEU A 149 -12.29 25.36 3.82
C LEU A 149 -11.56 24.36 4.75
N TYR A 150 -10.24 24.27 4.64
CA TYR A 150 -9.44 23.46 5.52
C TYR A 150 -9.68 23.80 6.99
N ASN A 151 -9.63 25.09 7.36
CA ASN A 151 -9.85 25.54 8.73
C ASN A 151 -11.26 25.22 9.23
N LYS A 152 -12.29 25.37 8.40
CA LYS A 152 -13.68 24.97 8.73
C LYS A 152 -13.78 23.47 8.99
N ILE A 153 -13.17 22.65 8.15
CA ILE A 153 -13.13 21.19 8.33
C ILE A 153 -12.42 20.82 9.64
N GLN A 154 -11.26 21.46 9.95
CA GLN A 154 -10.54 21.20 11.19
C GLN A 154 -11.36 21.58 12.44
N GLN A 155 -12.20 22.61 12.38
CA GLN A 155 -13.12 22.97 13.45
C GLN A 155 -14.17 21.87 13.69
N VAL A 156 -14.73 21.31 12.61
CA VAL A 156 -15.66 20.17 12.70
C VAL A 156 -14.97 18.95 13.29
N TYR A 157 -13.79 18.61 12.82
CA TYR A 157 -13.02 17.48 13.36
C TYR A 157 -12.73 17.63 14.85
N SER A 158 -12.25 18.80 15.30
CA SER A 158 -11.96 19.03 16.71
C SER A 158 -13.21 19.00 17.60
N ALA A 159 -14.38 19.37 17.07
CA ALA A 159 -15.63 19.36 17.82
C ALA A 159 -16.27 17.95 17.94
N TYR A 160 -16.19 17.16 16.88
CA TYR A 160 -16.99 15.94 16.74
C TYR A 160 -16.17 14.65 16.61
N PHE A 161 -14.93 14.74 16.13
CA PHE A 161 -14.08 13.56 15.98
C PHE A 161 -13.32 13.30 17.28
N LYS A 162 -13.87 12.40 18.10
CA LYS A 162 -13.22 11.90 19.32
C LYS A 162 -13.00 10.40 19.14
N PRO A 163 -11.84 9.98 18.62
CA PRO A 163 -11.56 8.56 18.46
C PRO A 163 -11.53 7.90 19.84
N ASP A 164 -12.24 6.80 20.00
CA ASP A 164 -12.25 5.99 21.24
C ASP A 164 -10.92 5.28 21.49
N ILE A 165 -9.97 5.39 20.57
CA ILE A 165 -8.67 4.74 20.62
C ILE A 165 -7.59 5.80 20.38
N GLU A 166 -6.71 6.02 21.36
CA GLU A 166 -5.44 6.72 21.10
C GLU A 166 -4.60 5.90 20.12
N TYR A 167 -4.70 6.25 18.86
CA TYR A 167 -3.81 5.71 17.85
C TYR A 167 -2.47 6.45 17.91
N LYS A 168 -1.49 5.84 18.55
CA LYS A 168 -0.09 6.24 18.40
C LYS A 168 0.46 5.55 17.15
N GLN A 169 0.37 6.24 16.02
CA GLN A 169 1.17 5.85 14.86
C GLN A 169 2.64 5.91 15.30
N GLY A 170 3.30 4.77 15.34
CA GLY A 170 4.75 4.72 15.47
C GLY A 170 5.37 5.61 14.38
N SER A 171 6.47 6.25 14.68
CA SER A 171 7.21 7.05 13.70
C SER A 171 7.88 6.13 12.69
N PHE A 172 7.13 5.65 11.70
CA PHE A 172 7.72 4.88 10.60
C PHE A 172 8.51 5.83 9.69
N VAL A 173 9.81 5.61 9.59
CA VAL A 173 10.70 6.45 8.79
C VAL A 173 11.18 5.68 7.57
N TYR A 174 10.63 5.96 6.40
CA TYR A 174 10.90 5.23 5.16
C TYR A 174 12.38 5.15 4.78
N SER A 175 13.15 6.22 5.04
CA SER A 175 14.60 6.25 4.79
C SER A 175 15.41 5.33 5.70
N ASN A 176 14.84 4.85 6.82
CA ASN A 176 15.52 3.90 7.68
C ASN A 176 15.75 2.53 7.02
N ALA A 177 15.15 2.26 5.87
CA ALA A 177 15.42 1.07 5.06
C ALA A 177 16.94 0.85 4.87
N VAL A 178 17.73 1.91 4.73
CA VAL A 178 19.18 1.82 4.58
C VAL A 178 19.88 1.14 5.78
N ASN A 179 19.29 1.19 6.97
CA ASN A 179 19.83 0.55 8.17
C ASN A 179 19.66 -0.99 8.15
N TYR A 180 18.85 -1.51 7.21
CA TYR A 180 18.52 -2.92 7.05
C TYR A 180 19.17 -3.54 5.80
N GLY A 181 20.14 -2.86 5.19
CA GLY A 181 20.92 -3.35 4.06
C GLY A 181 20.42 -2.88 2.69
N TYR A 182 19.34 -2.10 2.63
CA TYR A 182 18.92 -1.47 1.38
C TYR A 182 19.91 -0.37 0.98
N VAL A 183 20.18 -0.28 -0.32
CA VAL A 183 21.02 0.74 -0.95
C VAL A 183 20.21 1.57 -1.92
N ASP A 184 20.76 2.68 -2.40
CA ASP A 184 20.16 3.52 -3.44
C ASP A 184 18.74 4.01 -3.10
N PHE A 185 18.53 4.46 -1.86
CA PHE A 185 17.25 5.00 -1.46
C PHE A 185 16.90 6.25 -2.29
N GLU A 186 15.83 6.16 -3.06
CA GLU A 186 15.29 7.27 -3.85
C GLU A 186 13.87 7.65 -3.40
N LYS A 187 13.56 8.94 -3.45
CA LYS A 187 12.21 9.46 -3.25
C LYS A 187 11.76 10.18 -4.51
N ARG A 188 10.59 9.82 -5.01
CA ARG A 188 9.94 10.49 -6.15
C ARG A 188 8.56 10.99 -5.75
N GLU A 189 8.14 12.13 -6.29
CA GLU A 189 6.84 12.71 -6.00
C GLU A 189 6.06 12.88 -7.30
N TYR A 190 4.77 12.50 -7.24
CA TYR A 190 3.83 12.57 -8.36
C TYR A 190 2.63 13.39 -7.92
N HIS A 191 2.37 14.49 -8.59
CA HIS A 191 1.27 15.37 -8.27
C HIS A 191 0.03 14.94 -9.04
N GLY A 192 -1.09 14.84 -8.34
CA GLY A 192 -2.40 14.56 -8.89
C GLY A 192 -3.43 15.53 -8.32
N LYS A 193 -4.55 15.72 -9.04
CA LYS A 193 -5.69 16.49 -8.57
C LYS A 193 -6.90 15.58 -8.55
N ARG A 194 -7.68 15.66 -7.49
CA ARG A 194 -9.00 15.05 -7.40
C ARG A 194 -10.03 16.11 -7.10
N GLU A 195 -11.09 16.13 -7.88
CA GLU A 195 -12.23 17.01 -7.66
C GLU A 195 -13.37 16.18 -7.09
N PHE A 196 -14.09 16.77 -6.14
CA PHE A 196 -15.25 16.17 -5.50
C PHE A 196 -16.44 17.08 -5.73
N THR A 197 -17.61 16.49 -5.90
CA THR A 197 -18.87 17.18 -5.78
C THR A 197 -19.31 17.22 -4.31
N THR A 198 -20.34 18.03 -4.00
CA THR A 198 -20.90 18.09 -2.63
C THR A 198 -21.52 16.76 -2.18
N ASP A 199 -21.83 15.87 -3.11
CA ASP A 199 -22.48 14.58 -2.83
C ASP A 199 -21.46 13.42 -2.72
N GLU A 200 -20.19 13.70 -2.97
CA GLU A 200 -19.06 12.78 -2.85
C GLU A 200 -18.24 13.03 -1.58
#